data_99386be02d4528ed1703825edf7af076
#
_entry.id   99386be02d4528ed1703825edf7af076
#
_cell.length_a   1.000
_cell.length_b   1.000
_cell.length_c   1.000
_cell.angle_alpha   90.00
_cell.angle_beta   90.00
_cell.angle_gamma   90.00
#
_symmetry.space_group_name_H-M   'P 1'
#
loop_
_entity.id
_entity.type
_entity.pdbx_description
1 polymer ?
#
loop_
_entity_poly.entity_id
_entity_poly.type
_entity_poly.pdbx_seq_one_letter_code
_entity_poly.pdbx_strand_id
1 'polypeptide(L)'
;MYRRCTLEKAVQTQRKYEACLIALMNEKPYAEITINDICDRMGTSRKSFYHFFKNKQGCLFALIDRLFYEFVDYQIPDNMDLKGYSPRLIRQMLYQLETKDIMELLIRNNLYGLLDERLVLLIKENVQSNGVKPNSFEEDAIVFYLCGVMGIRYNWHITGYKRSIYDVAESIRRLATPEMLENW
;
A
#
# COMPACT_ATOMS: atom_id res chain seq x y z
N MET A 1 -12.90 -9.10 2.55
CA MET A 1 -13.25 -8.36 1.32
C MET A 1 -14.19 -7.22 1.66
N TYR A 2 -14.18 -6.13 0.96
CA TYR A 2 -14.97 -4.94 1.20
C TYR A 2 -15.69 -4.50 -0.10
N ARG A 3 -16.67 -3.59 0.03
CA ARG A 3 -17.38 -3.01 -1.12
C ARG A 3 -16.61 -1.79 -1.62
N ARG A 4 -16.18 -1.80 -2.88
CA ARG A 4 -15.63 -0.59 -3.53
C ARG A 4 -16.78 0.40 -3.74
N CYS A 5 -16.68 1.58 -3.13
CA CYS A 5 -17.67 2.63 -3.22
C CYS A 5 -17.29 3.62 -4.32
N THR A 6 -18.28 4.06 -5.11
CA THR A 6 -18.09 5.06 -6.17
C THR A 6 -18.81 6.38 -5.86
N LEU A 7 -19.85 6.34 -5.01
CA LEU A 7 -20.56 7.54 -4.58
C LEU A 7 -19.71 8.28 -3.54
N GLU A 8 -19.51 9.57 -3.74
CA GLU A 8 -18.66 10.43 -2.90
C GLU A 8 -18.95 10.30 -1.41
N LYS A 9 -20.22 10.39 -0.97
CA LYS A 9 -20.59 10.21 0.45
C LYS A 9 -20.21 8.84 1.00
N ALA A 10 -20.33 7.79 0.19
CA ALA A 10 -19.97 6.44 0.61
C ALA A 10 -18.44 6.28 0.72
N VAL A 11 -17.70 6.86 -0.22
CA VAL A 11 -16.23 6.92 -0.17
C VAL A 11 -15.75 7.68 1.06
N GLN A 12 -16.33 8.85 1.36
CA GLN A 12 -15.99 9.62 2.56
C GLN A 12 -16.29 8.83 3.85
N THR A 13 -17.39 8.12 3.89
CA THR A 13 -17.75 7.29 5.06
C THR A 13 -16.76 6.13 5.20
N GLN A 14 -16.39 5.47 4.11
CA GLN A 14 -15.37 4.41 4.11
C GLN A 14 -14.03 4.95 4.64
N ARG A 15 -13.56 6.11 4.18
CA ARG A 15 -12.34 6.77 4.67
C ARG A 15 -12.38 7.11 6.16
N LYS A 16 -13.55 7.46 6.72
CA LYS A 16 -13.70 7.67 8.16
C LYS A 16 -13.48 6.37 8.95
N TYR A 17 -13.96 5.23 8.45
CA TYR A 17 -13.71 3.92 9.06
C TYR A 17 -12.22 3.56 9.01
N GLU A 18 -11.54 3.81 7.89
CA GLU A 18 -10.10 3.60 7.73
C GLU A 18 -9.29 4.47 8.73
N ALA A 19 -9.63 5.75 8.83
CA ALA A 19 -9.01 6.67 9.79
C ALA A 19 -9.26 6.24 11.24
N CYS A 20 -10.46 5.75 11.54
CA CYS A 20 -10.80 5.20 12.85
C CYS A 20 -9.96 3.94 13.17
N LEU A 21 -9.77 3.05 12.20
CA LEU A 21 -8.93 1.87 12.35
C LEU A 21 -7.47 2.27 12.61
N ILE A 22 -6.93 3.24 11.88
CA ILE A 22 -5.58 3.80 12.09
C ILE A 22 -5.45 4.33 13.53
N ALA A 23 -6.42 5.12 13.98
CA ALA A 23 -6.41 5.67 15.33
C ALA A 23 -6.41 4.57 16.40
N LEU A 24 -7.25 3.54 16.24
CA LEU A 24 -7.28 2.39 17.16
C LEU A 24 -5.98 1.59 17.15
N MET A 25 -5.35 1.41 15.99
CA MET A 25 -4.06 0.72 15.86
C MET A 25 -2.90 1.47 16.55
N ASN A 26 -3.03 2.78 16.76
CA ASN A 26 -2.08 3.55 17.57
C ASN A 26 -2.26 3.33 19.08
N GLU A 27 -3.44 2.90 19.52
CA GLU A 27 -3.79 2.73 20.95
C GLU A 27 -3.62 1.29 21.43
N LYS A 28 -3.90 0.31 20.56
CA LYS A 28 -3.81 -1.12 20.88
C LYS A 28 -3.48 -1.96 19.65
N PRO A 29 -2.92 -3.17 19.86
CA PRO A 29 -2.60 -4.08 18.75
C PRO A 29 -3.81 -4.36 17.85
N TYR A 30 -3.58 -4.41 16.53
CA TYR A 30 -4.64 -4.74 15.56
C TYR A 30 -5.39 -6.02 15.90
N ALA A 31 -4.71 -7.04 16.42
CA ALA A 31 -5.34 -8.30 16.80
C ALA A 31 -6.48 -8.11 17.82
N GLU A 32 -6.32 -7.16 18.75
CA GLU A 32 -7.26 -6.87 19.83
C GLU A 32 -8.39 -5.92 19.42
N ILE A 33 -8.27 -5.24 18.29
CA ILE A 33 -9.32 -4.35 17.80
C ILE A 33 -10.52 -5.17 17.34
N THR A 34 -11.70 -4.84 17.87
CA THR A 34 -12.97 -5.44 17.48
C THR A 34 -13.77 -4.52 16.56
N ILE A 35 -14.80 -5.09 15.90
CA ILE A 35 -15.75 -4.26 15.11
C ILE A 35 -16.54 -3.33 16.04
N ASN A 36 -16.79 -3.73 17.29
CA ASN A 36 -17.44 -2.86 18.27
C ASN A 36 -16.59 -1.61 18.57
N ASP A 37 -15.27 -1.79 18.80
CA ASP A 37 -14.37 -0.65 19.01
C ASP A 37 -14.44 0.36 17.86
N ILE A 38 -14.48 -0.14 16.62
CA ILE A 38 -14.59 0.71 15.43
C ILE A 38 -15.93 1.42 15.39
N CYS A 39 -17.03 0.70 15.66
CA CYS A 39 -18.38 1.25 15.65
C CYS A 39 -18.60 2.29 16.74
N ASP A 40 -18.12 2.01 17.95
CA ASP A 40 -18.25 2.89 19.11
C ASP A 40 -17.48 4.21 18.88
N ARG A 41 -16.25 4.10 18.37
CA ARG A 41 -15.45 5.29 18.02
C ARG A 41 -16.06 6.13 16.90
N MET A 42 -16.65 5.47 15.90
CA MET A 42 -17.34 6.12 14.78
C MET A 42 -18.72 6.67 15.16
N GLY A 43 -19.30 6.29 16.29
CA GLY A 43 -20.69 6.59 16.64
C GLY A 43 -21.68 5.94 15.67
N THR A 44 -21.40 4.71 15.20
CA THR A 44 -22.19 4.02 14.18
C THR A 44 -22.61 2.63 14.64
N SER A 45 -23.62 2.05 13.98
CA SER A 45 -24.05 0.68 14.24
C SER A 45 -23.19 -0.35 13.50
N ARG A 46 -23.13 -1.59 14.04
CA ARG A 46 -22.53 -2.74 13.33
C ARG A 46 -23.14 -2.96 11.94
N LYS A 47 -24.44 -2.68 11.77
CA LYS A 47 -25.13 -2.77 10.47
C LYS A 47 -24.51 -1.79 9.47
N SER A 48 -24.19 -0.56 9.90
CA SER A 48 -23.49 0.42 9.07
C SER A 48 -22.10 -0.06 8.68
N PHE A 49 -21.34 -0.64 9.60
CA PHE A 49 -20.03 -1.22 9.31
C PHE A 49 -20.13 -2.33 8.24
N TYR A 50 -21.05 -3.30 8.45
CA TYR A 50 -21.23 -4.43 7.53
C TYR A 50 -21.78 -4.03 6.16
N HIS A 51 -22.30 -2.82 6.01
CA HIS A 51 -22.64 -2.27 4.70
C HIS A 51 -21.39 -2.05 3.81
N PHE A 52 -20.24 -1.73 4.42
CA PHE A 52 -18.98 -1.45 3.73
C PHE A 52 -18.01 -2.63 3.75
N PHE A 53 -17.92 -3.35 4.87
CA PHE A 53 -16.88 -4.34 5.11
C PHE A 53 -17.44 -5.64 5.65
N LYS A 54 -16.94 -6.78 5.15
CA LYS A 54 -17.33 -8.09 5.71
C LYS A 54 -16.79 -8.33 7.13
N ASN A 55 -15.60 -7.76 7.41
CA ASN A 55 -14.88 -7.92 8.67
C ASN A 55 -13.84 -6.79 8.81
N LYS A 56 -13.12 -6.78 9.91
CA LYS A 56 -12.05 -5.83 10.22
C LYS A 56 -10.94 -5.82 9.14
N GLN A 57 -10.57 -7.00 8.63
CA GLN A 57 -9.58 -7.12 7.56
C GLN A 57 -10.05 -6.45 6.25
N GLY A 58 -11.35 -6.47 5.96
CA GLY A 58 -11.91 -5.74 4.83
C GLY A 58 -11.70 -4.22 4.94
N CYS A 59 -11.77 -3.67 6.16
CA CYS A 59 -11.46 -2.26 6.40
C CYS A 59 -9.95 -1.97 6.19
N LEU A 60 -9.08 -2.87 6.66
CA LEU A 60 -7.64 -2.78 6.41
C LEU A 60 -7.31 -2.85 4.91
N PHE A 61 -7.93 -3.76 4.18
CA PHE A 61 -7.71 -3.86 2.73
C PHE A 61 -8.21 -2.64 1.98
N ALA A 62 -9.29 -1.99 2.41
CA ALA A 62 -9.71 -0.73 1.83
C ALA A 62 -8.67 0.38 2.03
N LEU A 63 -8.04 0.45 3.21
CA LEU A 63 -6.93 1.35 3.48
C LEU A 63 -5.74 1.05 2.56
N ILE A 64 -5.33 -0.22 2.42
CA ILE A 64 -4.20 -0.61 1.56
C ILE A 64 -4.49 -0.27 0.09
N ASP A 65 -5.68 -0.57 -0.39
CA ASP A 65 -6.11 -0.24 -1.76
C ASP A 65 -6.05 1.28 -2.02
N ARG A 66 -6.50 2.08 -1.04
CA ARG A 66 -6.41 3.54 -1.13
C ARG A 66 -4.97 4.01 -1.23
N LEU A 67 -4.07 3.52 -0.37
CA LEU A 67 -2.64 3.86 -0.42
C LEU A 67 -2.01 3.47 -1.78
N PHE A 68 -2.42 2.34 -2.34
CA PHE A 68 -1.96 1.92 -3.67
C PHE A 68 -2.40 2.89 -4.77
N TYR A 69 -3.67 3.30 -4.78
CA TYR A 69 -4.16 4.25 -5.79
C TYR A 69 -3.59 5.65 -5.58
N GLU A 70 -3.43 6.10 -4.35
CA GLU A 70 -2.73 7.36 -4.03
C GLU A 70 -1.27 7.33 -4.51
N PHE A 71 -0.59 6.18 -4.40
CA PHE A 71 0.74 6.00 -5.00
C PHE A 71 0.72 6.09 -6.52
N VAL A 72 -0.26 5.47 -7.19
CA VAL A 72 -0.40 5.53 -8.67
C VAL A 72 -0.57 6.97 -9.14
N ASP A 73 -1.36 7.76 -8.40
CA ASP A 73 -1.68 9.16 -8.71
C ASP A 73 -0.63 10.16 -8.17
N TYR A 74 0.34 9.70 -7.36
CA TYR A 74 1.35 10.56 -6.73
C TYR A 74 2.19 11.29 -7.77
N GLN A 75 2.29 12.60 -7.63
CA GLN A 75 3.08 13.43 -8.52
C GLN A 75 4.47 13.69 -7.91
N ILE A 76 5.51 13.48 -8.71
CA ILE A 76 6.87 13.85 -8.35
C ILE A 76 6.95 15.39 -8.44
N PRO A 77 7.55 16.08 -7.45
CA PRO A 77 7.75 17.53 -7.53
C PRO A 77 8.52 17.94 -8.80
N ASP A 78 8.05 18.99 -9.50
CA ASP A 78 8.62 19.45 -10.78
C ASP A 78 10.11 19.78 -10.72
N ASN A 79 10.59 20.23 -9.55
CA ASN A 79 11.99 20.58 -9.32
C ASN A 79 12.86 19.39 -8.85
N MET A 80 12.32 18.17 -8.86
CA MET A 80 13.05 16.98 -8.42
C MET A 80 14.06 16.54 -9.48
N ASP A 81 15.33 16.50 -9.11
CA ASP A 81 16.37 15.89 -9.95
C ASP A 81 16.27 14.36 -9.92
N LEU A 82 15.90 13.76 -11.04
CA LEU A 82 15.77 12.30 -11.16
C LEU A 82 17.11 11.58 -11.24
N LYS A 83 18.22 12.29 -11.50
CA LYS A 83 19.58 11.71 -11.63
C LYS A 83 19.67 10.50 -12.58
N GLY A 84 18.83 10.49 -13.62
CA GLY A 84 18.77 9.40 -14.60
C GLY A 84 18.02 8.13 -14.14
N TYR A 85 17.40 8.13 -12.96
CA TYR A 85 16.50 7.06 -12.55
C TYR A 85 15.11 7.21 -13.17
N SER A 86 14.41 6.08 -13.33
CA SER A 86 13.03 6.13 -13.84
C SER A 86 12.13 6.93 -12.89
N PRO A 87 11.18 7.73 -13.42
CA PRO A 87 10.22 8.46 -12.59
C PRO A 87 9.44 7.55 -11.64
N ARG A 88 9.09 6.35 -12.10
CA ARG A 88 8.37 5.35 -11.29
C ARG A 88 9.16 4.95 -10.04
N LEU A 89 10.46 4.69 -10.19
CA LEU A 89 11.32 4.28 -9.09
C LEU A 89 11.47 5.39 -8.05
N ILE A 90 11.71 6.62 -8.50
CA ILE A 90 11.78 7.78 -7.62
C ILE A 90 10.43 8.04 -6.93
N ARG A 91 9.32 7.91 -7.65
CA ARG A 91 7.96 8.00 -7.08
C ARG A 91 7.77 7.01 -5.92
N GLN A 92 8.19 5.75 -6.08
CA GLN A 92 8.10 4.75 -5.02
C GLN A 92 8.85 5.16 -3.75
N MET A 93 10.05 5.72 -3.90
CA MET A 93 10.85 6.13 -2.75
C MET A 93 10.27 7.36 -2.05
N LEU A 94 9.82 8.35 -2.81
CA LEU A 94 9.20 9.56 -2.25
C LEU A 94 7.89 9.22 -1.52
N TYR A 95 7.02 8.46 -2.16
CA TYR A 95 5.74 8.06 -1.55
C TYR A 95 5.93 7.25 -0.26
N GLN A 96 6.96 6.40 -0.20
CA GLN A 96 7.29 5.69 1.03
C GLN A 96 7.70 6.64 2.16
N LEU A 97 8.46 7.69 1.88
CA LEU A 97 8.84 8.67 2.89
C LEU A 97 7.62 9.45 3.41
N GLU A 98 6.67 9.78 2.54
CA GLU A 98 5.43 10.45 2.94
C GLU A 98 4.51 9.55 3.76
N THR A 99 4.49 8.25 3.46
CA THR A 99 3.64 7.29 4.15
C THR A 99 4.35 6.51 5.27
N LYS A 100 5.54 6.97 5.69
CA LYS A 100 6.38 6.27 6.67
C LYS A 100 5.67 5.95 7.98
N ASP A 101 4.83 6.86 8.49
CA ASP A 101 4.12 6.69 9.76
C ASP A 101 3.04 5.59 9.66
N ILE A 102 2.36 5.48 8.50
CA ILE A 102 1.41 4.39 8.24
C ILE A 102 2.16 3.07 8.08
N MET A 103 3.32 3.08 7.39
CA MET A 103 4.15 1.88 7.25
C MET A 103 4.66 1.38 8.61
N GLU A 104 5.14 2.27 9.47
CA GLU A 104 5.53 1.94 10.83
C GLU A 104 4.37 1.33 11.63
N LEU A 105 3.18 1.91 11.51
CA LEU A 105 1.98 1.41 12.14
C LEU A 105 1.62 -0.02 11.70
N LEU A 106 1.70 -0.30 10.39
CA LEU A 106 1.45 -1.63 9.84
C LEU A 106 2.49 -2.65 10.30
N ILE A 107 3.78 -2.27 10.29
CA ILE A 107 4.88 -3.13 10.76
C ILE A 107 4.72 -3.44 12.25
N ARG A 108 4.49 -2.43 13.09
CA ARG A 108 4.30 -2.60 14.54
C ARG A 108 3.11 -3.50 14.90
N ASN A 109 2.10 -3.53 14.04
CA ASN A 109 0.92 -4.38 14.19
C ASN A 109 1.04 -5.74 13.48
N ASN A 110 2.23 -6.13 12.99
CA ASN A 110 2.48 -7.37 12.26
C ASN A 110 1.60 -7.55 10.99
N LEU A 111 1.30 -6.43 10.31
CA LEU A 111 0.42 -6.41 9.13
C LEU A 111 1.19 -6.30 7.80
N TYR A 112 2.52 -6.27 7.85
CA TYR A 112 3.34 -6.10 6.65
C TYR A 112 3.14 -7.24 5.63
N GLY A 113 3.01 -8.49 6.10
CA GLY A 113 2.70 -9.62 5.21
C GLY A 113 1.35 -9.51 4.52
N LEU A 114 0.31 -8.99 5.22
CA LEU A 114 -0.99 -8.70 4.61
C LEU A 114 -0.93 -7.55 3.61
N LEU A 115 -0.07 -6.55 3.85
CA LEU A 115 0.20 -5.49 2.90
C LEU A 115 0.81 -6.06 1.61
N ASP A 116 1.86 -6.90 1.72
CA ASP A 116 2.52 -7.53 0.59
C ASP A 116 1.54 -8.38 -0.24
N GLU A 117 0.80 -9.25 0.42
CA GLU A 117 -0.23 -10.09 -0.22
C GLU A 117 -1.23 -9.23 -1.00
N ARG A 118 -1.74 -8.16 -0.37
CA ARG A 118 -2.73 -7.31 -1.03
C ARG A 118 -2.16 -6.50 -2.19
N LEU A 119 -0.93 -5.99 -2.06
CA LEU A 119 -0.26 -5.25 -3.13
C LEU A 119 0.01 -6.12 -4.35
N VAL A 120 0.45 -7.37 -4.16
CA VAL A 120 0.63 -8.33 -5.27
C VAL A 120 -0.69 -8.53 -6.03
N LEU A 121 -1.80 -8.71 -5.31
CA LEU A 121 -3.11 -8.86 -5.94
C LEU A 121 -3.55 -7.61 -6.70
N LEU A 122 -3.36 -6.42 -6.12
CA LEU A 122 -3.73 -5.14 -6.75
C LEU A 122 -2.94 -4.89 -8.03
N ILE A 123 -1.66 -5.21 -8.03
CA ILE A 123 -0.82 -5.04 -9.23
C ILE A 123 -1.24 -6.02 -10.32
N LYS A 124 -1.50 -7.29 -9.97
CA LYS A 124 -2.05 -8.25 -10.94
C LYS A 124 -3.40 -7.79 -11.52
N GLU A 125 -4.32 -7.31 -10.66
CA GLU A 125 -5.59 -6.72 -11.09
C GLU A 125 -5.37 -5.53 -12.04
N ASN A 126 -4.42 -4.64 -11.73
CA ASN A 126 -4.10 -3.47 -12.54
C ASN A 126 -3.50 -3.85 -13.91
N VAL A 127 -2.56 -4.78 -13.94
CA VAL A 127 -1.96 -5.30 -15.19
C VAL A 127 -3.02 -5.88 -16.10
N GLN A 128 -3.91 -6.72 -15.57
CA GLN A 128 -5.00 -7.34 -16.33
C GLN A 128 -6.02 -6.31 -16.83
N SER A 129 -6.36 -5.29 -16.01
CA SER A 129 -7.32 -4.25 -16.40
C SER A 129 -6.80 -3.35 -17.53
N ASN A 130 -5.48 -3.25 -17.68
CA ASN A 130 -4.83 -2.55 -18.79
C ASN A 130 -4.67 -3.42 -20.04
N GLY A 131 -5.31 -4.61 -20.07
CA GLY A 131 -5.33 -5.51 -21.24
C GLY A 131 -4.05 -6.35 -21.39
N VAL A 132 -3.12 -6.27 -20.45
CA VAL A 132 -1.91 -7.08 -20.44
C VAL A 132 -2.26 -8.47 -19.91
N LYS A 133 -1.85 -9.51 -20.66
CA LYS A 133 -2.02 -10.93 -20.27
C LYS A 133 -0.63 -11.55 -20.16
N PRO A 134 0.01 -11.42 -19.01
CA PRO A 134 1.33 -11.98 -18.80
C PRO A 134 1.29 -13.52 -18.91
N ASN A 135 2.34 -14.11 -19.45
CA ASN A 135 2.55 -15.55 -19.36
C ASN A 135 3.04 -15.92 -17.92
N SER A 136 3.17 -17.20 -17.64
CA SER A 136 3.55 -17.68 -16.29
C SER A 136 4.90 -17.14 -15.82
N PHE A 137 5.89 -17.04 -16.71
CA PHE A 137 7.20 -16.46 -16.36
C PHE A 137 7.11 -14.97 -16.03
N GLU A 138 6.35 -14.22 -16.81
CA GLU A 138 6.11 -12.78 -16.55
C GLU A 138 5.35 -12.56 -15.26
N GLU A 139 4.37 -13.42 -14.93
CA GLU A 139 3.70 -13.37 -13.63
C GLU A 139 4.67 -13.62 -12.47
N ASP A 140 5.55 -14.60 -12.58
CA ASP A 140 6.58 -14.88 -11.58
C ASP A 140 7.59 -13.74 -11.47
N ALA A 141 7.98 -13.13 -12.59
CA ALA A 141 8.86 -11.96 -12.61
C ALA A 141 8.24 -10.74 -11.91
N ILE A 142 6.93 -10.50 -12.10
CA ILE A 142 6.20 -9.46 -11.38
C ILE A 142 6.26 -9.71 -9.88
N VAL A 143 5.93 -10.91 -9.44
CA VAL A 143 5.91 -11.26 -8.00
C VAL A 143 7.31 -11.14 -7.42
N PHE A 144 8.34 -11.65 -8.10
CA PHE A 144 9.73 -11.57 -7.67
C PHE A 144 10.18 -10.11 -7.50
N TYR A 145 9.91 -9.27 -8.52
CA TYR A 145 10.24 -7.84 -8.47
C TYR A 145 9.54 -7.15 -7.30
N LEU A 146 8.24 -7.38 -7.12
CA LEU A 146 7.47 -6.77 -6.04
C LEU A 146 7.98 -7.17 -4.66
N CYS A 147 8.17 -8.46 -4.43
CA CYS A 147 8.69 -8.97 -3.16
C CYS A 147 10.12 -8.43 -2.89
N GLY A 148 10.96 -8.37 -3.92
CA GLY A 148 12.31 -7.80 -3.82
C GLY A 148 12.29 -6.31 -3.45
N VAL A 149 11.48 -5.51 -4.15
CA VAL A 149 11.31 -4.08 -3.86
C VAL A 149 10.73 -3.87 -2.46
N MET A 150 9.70 -4.64 -2.09
CA MET A 150 9.11 -4.55 -0.75
C MET A 150 10.12 -4.92 0.35
N GLY A 151 10.93 -5.95 0.14
CA GLY A 151 12.00 -6.31 1.08
C GLY A 151 13.05 -5.20 1.25
N ILE A 152 13.48 -4.56 0.16
CA ILE A 152 14.41 -3.41 0.21
C ILE A 152 13.78 -2.23 0.94
N ARG A 153 12.52 -1.93 0.68
CA ARG A 153 11.76 -0.86 1.33
C ARG A 153 11.55 -1.11 2.81
N TYR A 154 11.24 -2.35 3.18
CA TYR A 154 11.15 -2.76 4.58
C TYR A 154 12.49 -2.57 5.31
N ASN A 155 13.59 -3.05 4.71
CA ASN A 155 14.93 -2.86 5.27
C ASN A 155 15.30 -1.37 5.40
N TRP A 156 14.92 -0.54 4.44
CA TRP A 156 15.13 0.90 4.52
C TRP A 156 14.35 1.54 5.67
N HIS A 157 13.11 1.10 5.89
CA HIS A 157 12.30 1.56 7.02
C HIS A 157 12.94 1.17 8.37
N ILE A 158 13.24 -0.14 8.59
CA ILE A 158 13.76 -0.61 9.89
C ILE A 158 15.16 -0.07 10.21
N THR A 159 15.91 0.37 9.21
CA THR A 159 17.20 1.05 9.39
C THR A 159 17.06 2.57 9.58
N GLY A 160 15.83 3.07 9.74
CA GLY A 160 15.54 4.48 10.04
C GLY A 160 15.78 5.42 8.87
N TYR A 161 15.60 4.96 7.62
CA TYR A 161 15.75 5.75 6.39
C TYR A 161 17.12 6.43 6.24
N LYS A 162 18.19 5.80 6.76
CA LYS A 162 19.55 6.37 6.74
C LYS A 162 20.15 6.55 5.35
N ARG A 163 19.71 5.75 4.38
CA ARG A 163 20.14 5.86 2.98
C ARG A 163 19.31 6.92 2.27
N SER A 164 19.90 7.60 1.28
CA SER A 164 19.14 8.49 0.41
C SER A 164 18.18 7.70 -0.49
N ILE A 165 17.16 8.38 -1.03
CA ILE A 165 16.25 7.78 -2.03
C ILE A 165 17.01 7.25 -3.25
N TYR A 166 18.10 7.92 -3.63
CA TYR A 166 18.94 7.53 -4.77
C TYR A 166 19.76 6.27 -4.49
N ASP A 167 20.27 6.09 -3.27
CA ASP A 167 21.00 4.87 -2.89
C ASP A 167 20.08 3.66 -2.88
N VAL A 168 18.83 3.85 -2.45
CA VAL A 168 17.83 2.79 -2.48
C VAL A 168 17.39 2.48 -3.90
N ALA A 169 17.15 3.51 -4.71
CA ALA A 169 16.83 3.38 -6.13
C ALA A 169 17.94 2.64 -6.90
N GLU A 170 19.21 2.97 -6.62
CA GLU A 170 20.36 2.29 -7.23
C GLU A 170 20.42 0.81 -6.86
N SER A 171 20.10 0.45 -5.61
CA SER A 171 20.04 -0.95 -5.21
C SER A 171 18.96 -1.72 -5.97
N ILE A 172 17.78 -1.13 -6.12
CA ILE A 172 16.68 -1.74 -6.87
C ILE A 172 17.08 -1.88 -8.35
N ARG A 173 17.64 -0.82 -8.95
CA ARG A 173 18.10 -0.81 -10.36
C ARG A 173 19.13 -1.90 -10.66
N ARG A 174 20.06 -2.16 -9.73
CA ARG A 174 21.10 -3.19 -9.90
C ARG A 174 20.57 -4.62 -9.74
N LEU A 175 19.52 -4.81 -8.96
CA LEU A 175 18.94 -6.12 -8.67
C LEU A 175 17.81 -6.51 -9.61
N ALA A 176 17.19 -5.52 -10.26
CA ALA A 176 16.13 -5.74 -11.24
C ALA A 176 16.72 -5.78 -12.66
N THR A 177 16.17 -6.64 -13.52
CA THR A 177 16.49 -6.61 -14.96
C THR A 177 15.84 -5.38 -15.61
N PRO A 178 16.37 -4.90 -16.78
CA PRO A 178 15.75 -3.81 -17.52
C PRO A 178 14.26 -4.07 -17.81
N GLU A 179 13.90 -5.30 -18.21
CA GLU A 179 12.53 -5.68 -18.49
C GLU A 179 11.62 -5.54 -17.28
N MET A 180 12.14 -5.81 -16.07
CA MET A 180 11.40 -5.65 -14.81
C MET A 180 11.17 -4.18 -14.45
N LEU A 181 12.02 -3.26 -14.92
CA LEU A 181 11.92 -1.83 -14.60
C LEU A 181 11.02 -1.07 -15.59
N GLU A 182 10.95 -1.51 -16.83
CA GLU A 182 10.26 -0.80 -17.92
C GLU A 182 8.81 -1.26 -18.13
N ASN A 183 8.53 -2.53 -17.87
CA ASN A 183 7.24 -3.14 -18.22
C ASN A 183 6.22 -3.20 -17.07
N TRP A 184 6.59 -2.79 -15.84
CA TRP A 184 5.74 -2.85 -14.62
C TRP A 184 5.80 -1.51 -13.84
#